data_7f150be69cb15ad44234d1b334102ca1
#
_entry.id   7f150be69cb15ad44234d1b334102ca1
#
_cell.length_a   1.000
_cell.length_b   1.000
_cell.length_c   1.000
_cell.angle_alpha   90.00
_cell.angle_beta   90.00
_cell.angle_gamma   90.00
#
_symmetry.space_group_name_H-M   'P 1'
#
loop_
_entity.id
_entity.type
_entity.pdbx_description
1 polymer ?
#
loop_
_entity_poly.entity_id
_entity_poly.type
_entity_poly.pdbx_seq_one_letter_code
_entity_poly.pdbx_strand_id
1 'polypeptide(L)'
;MKFSREKSQPIFDRAMNVMVKGVSSNFRFLGKNSTPVIAKGKGAHIWDADGNKFIDYRLGWGPIILGHADDRVSKEVSKYLENGTSFAATTELEVIVAEKIVAMVPGMEKLRFTNTGTEATMHALRTARGYTNKEKFIKFEGQYHGVHDYVMFSTASSPISAMGSKTSPIPVQVGSGIPNKIREYVYCLPFNDFNAVEKCLKDHHGEIAALLVEPCLGNIVGIEPQDGFLGHLRTLCDKYNVVLIFDEVKTGFRLSNGGARETYGVIPDISTYAKSLGNGIPVAAFGGKSEVMNVI
;
A
#
# COMPACT_ATOMS: atom_id res chain seq x y z
N MET A 1 23.00 -19.08 -19.69
CA MET A 1 24.14 -18.96 -18.76
C MET A 1 23.69 -19.38 -17.38
N LYS A 2 24.44 -20.27 -16.70
CA LYS A 2 24.20 -20.59 -15.29
C LYS A 2 24.92 -19.54 -14.46
N PHE A 3 24.21 -18.74 -13.69
CA PHE A 3 24.83 -17.77 -12.76
C PHE A 3 25.55 -18.52 -11.63
N SER A 4 26.74 -18.05 -11.23
CA SER A 4 27.44 -18.57 -10.05
C SER A 4 26.60 -18.32 -8.80
N ARG A 5 26.67 -19.24 -7.84
CA ARG A 5 26.05 -19.14 -6.51
C ARG A 5 27.00 -19.58 -5.39
N GLU A 6 28.29 -19.62 -5.67
CA GLU A 6 29.33 -20.09 -4.74
C GLU A 6 29.33 -19.30 -3.41
N LYS A 7 29.08 -17.97 -3.49
CA LYS A 7 28.96 -17.09 -2.31
C LYS A 7 27.52 -16.96 -1.82
N SER A 8 26.55 -16.85 -2.74
CA SER A 8 25.14 -16.65 -2.40
C SER A 8 24.55 -17.87 -1.69
N GLN A 9 24.90 -19.09 -2.10
CA GLN A 9 24.29 -20.30 -1.51
C GLN A 9 24.63 -20.48 -0.01
N PRO A 10 25.88 -20.39 0.44
CA PRO A 10 26.19 -20.49 1.88
C PRO A 10 25.54 -19.38 2.72
N ILE A 11 25.39 -18.16 2.17
CA ILE A 11 24.68 -17.07 2.87
C ILE A 11 23.20 -17.42 3.00
N PHE A 12 22.57 -17.92 1.93
CA PHE A 12 21.17 -18.28 1.94
C PHE A 12 20.88 -19.48 2.85
N ASP A 13 21.79 -20.48 2.89
CA ASP A 13 21.67 -21.62 3.82
C ASP A 13 21.71 -21.16 5.30
N ARG A 14 22.58 -20.20 5.63
CA ARG A 14 22.57 -19.55 6.95
C ARG A 14 21.28 -18.81 7.21
N ALA A 15 20.75 -18.07 6.22
CA ALA A 15 19.47 -17.38 6.34
C ALA A 15 18.31 -18.35 6.63
N MET A 16 18.30 -19.52 5.98
CA MET A 16 17.30 -20.58 6.23
C MET A 16 17.31 -21.09 7.67
N ASN A 17 18.43 -21.01 8.38
CA ASN A 17 18.53 -21.47 9.78
C ASN A 17 17.98 -20.44 10.79
N VAL A 18 17.94 -19.15 10.44
CA VAL A 18 17.57 -18.06 11.37
C VAL A 18 16.38 -17.23 10.93
N MET A 19 15.92 -17.40 9.69
CA MET A 19 14.80 -16.67 9.11
C MET A 19 13.80 -17.64 8.48
N VAL A 20 12.52 -17.38 8.64
CA VAL A 20 11.45 -18.19 8.01
C VAL A 20 11.65 -18.21 6.49
N LYS A 21 11.89 -19.40 5.92
CA LYS A 21 12.22 -19.59 4.49
C LYS A 21 13.45 -18.78 4.01
N GLY A 22 14.32 -18.33 4.95
CA GLY A 22 15.48 -17.50 4.62
C GLY A 22 15.16 -16.09 4.13
N VAL A 23 13.93 -15.59 4.33
CA VAL A 23 13.46 -14.30 3.80
C VAL A 23 12.55 -13.57 4.80
N SER A 24 12.50 -12.25 4.72
CA SER A 24 11.60 -11.43 5.55
C SER A 24 10.21 -11.23 4.92
N SER A 25 9.94 -11.84 3.76
CA SER A 25 8.62 -11.84 3.12
C SER A 25 8.51 -13.02 2.16
N ASN A 26 7.37 -13.72 2.19
CA ASN A 26 7.13 -14.86 1.29
C ASN A 26 7.29 -14.51 -0.20
N PHE A 27 7.01 -13.27 -0.59
CA PHE A 27 7.20 -12.79 -1.97
C PHE A 27 8.68 -12.75 -2.42
N ARG A 28 9.63 -12.84 -1.50
CA ARG A 28 11.08 -12.89 -1.81
C ARG A 28 11.59 -14.31 -2.01
N PHE A 29 10.84 -15.32 -1.57
CA PHE A 29 11.25 -16.72 -1.69
C PHE A 29 10.95 -17.26 -3.09
N LEU A 30 11.98 -17.57 -3.85
CA LEU A 30 11.90 -18.17 -5.19
C LEU A 30 12.38 -19.62 -5.22
N GLY A 31 12.53 -20.27 -4.06
CA GLY A 31 13.09 -21.60 -3.89
C GLY A 31 14.54 -21.57 -3.35
N LYS A 32 14.96 -22.69 -2.74
CA LYS A 32 16.28 -22.81 -2.09
C LYS A 32 17.44 -22.45 -3.00
N ASN A 33 17.37 -22.84 -4.27
CA ASN A 33 18.48 -22.68 -5.22
C ASN A 33 18.29 -21.48 -6.16
N SER A 34 17.20 -20.71 -6.01
CA SER A 34 16.81 -19.65 -6.94
C SER A 34 16.64 -18.29 -6.28
N THR A 35 16.51 -18.24 -4.94
CA THR A 35 16.38 -16.98 -4.20
C THR A 35 17.71 -16.23 -4.23
N PRO A 36 17.77 -15.01 -4.82
CA PRO A 36 19.00 -14.25 -4.92
C PRO A 36 19.40 -13.66 -3.55
N VAL A 37 20.69 -13.53 -3.33
CA VAL A 37 21.28 -12.82 -2.18
C VAL A 37 21.91 -11.54 -2.70
N ILE A 38 21.20 -10.43 -2.60
CA ILE A 38 21.64 -9.15 -3.15
C ILE A 38 22.65 -8.49 -2.21
N ALA A 39 23.78 -8.04 -2.76
CA ALA A 39 24.86 -7.36 -2.05
C ALA A 39 24.81 -5.84 -2.22
N LYS A 40 24.41 -5.33 -3.39
CA LYS A 40 24.34 -3.89 -3.66
C LYS A 40 23.38 -3.56 -4.80
N GLY A 41 22.98 -2.29 -4.85
CA GLY A 41 22.24 -1.70 -5.96
C GLY A 41 22.78 -0.31 -6.31
N LYS A 42 22.74 0.07 -7.59
CA LYS A 42 23.04 1.44 -8.07
C LYS A 42 22.22 1.73 -9.33
N GLY A 43 21.47 2.80 -9.32
CA GLY A 43 20.58 3.15 -10.42
C GLY A 43 19.60 2.01 -10.72
N ALA A 44 19.53 1.58 -11.98
CA ALA A 44 18.65 0.50 -12.42
C ALA A 44 19.19 -0.92 -12.18
N HIS A 45 20.36 -1.06 -11.56
CA HIS A 45 21.05 -2.34 -11.46
C HIS A 45 21.20 -2.80 -10.01
N ILE A 46 21.16 -4.13 -9.83
CA ILE A 46 21.48 -4.83 -8.58
C ILE A 46 22.56 -5.89 -8.85
N TRP A 47 23.33 -6.22 -7.84
CA TRP A 47 24.35 -7.28 -7.89
C TRP A 47 24.13 -8.22 -6.72
N ASP A 48 24.20 -9.51 -7.00
CA ASP A 48 24.19 -10.52 -5.94
C ASP A 48 25.58 -10.65 -5.28
N ALA A 49 25.68 -11.53 -4.28
CA ALA A 49 26.92 -11.78 -3.55
C ALA A 49 28.01 -12.43 -4.40
N ASP A 50 27.65 -13.07 -5.50
CA ASP A 50 28.58 -13.66 -6.47
C ASP A 50 29.09 -12.65 -7.50
N GLY A 51 28.52 -11.43 -7.53
CA GLY A 51 28.86 -10.38 -8.46
C GLY A 51 28.07 -10.42 -9.76
N ASN A 52 27.08 -11.30 -9.90
CA ASN A 52 26.21 -11.29 -11.05
C ASN A 52 25.39 -10.00 -11.08
N LYS A 53 25.35 -9.33 -12.22
CA LYS A 53 24.65 -8.07 -12.43
C LYS A 53 23.29 -8.30 -13.06
N PHE A 54 22.25 -7.66 -12.51
CA PHE A 54 20.88 -7.72 -13.02
C PHE A 54 20.30 -6.32 -13.21
N ILE A 55 19.37 -6.17 -14.16
CA ILE A 55 18.48 -5.01 -14.23
C ILE A 55 17.36 -5.27 -13.25
N ASP A 56 17.09 -4.35 -12.33
CA ASP A 56 16.05 -4.49 -11.34
C ASP A 56 14.71 -3.96 -11.86
N TYR A 57 13.86 -4.86 -12.40
CA TYR A 57 12.48 -4.55 -12.76
C TYR A 57 11.51 -4.63 -11.58
N ARG A 58 11.95 -5.09 -10.41
CA ARG A 58 11.10 -5.17 -9.21
C ARG A 58 11.09 -3.89 -8.39
N LEU A 59 12.16 -3.08 -8.48
CA LEU A 59 12.30 -1.81 -7.77
C LEU A 59 12.02 -1.93 -6.26
N GLY A 60 12.47 -3.03 -5.63
CA GLY A 60 12.18 -3.32 -4.22
C GLY A 60 10.68 -3.50 -3.91
N TRP A 61 9.87 -3.95 -4.86
CA TRP A 61 8.41 -3.98 -4.85
C TRP A 61 7.77 -2.60 -4.97
N GLY A 62 8.46 -1.70 -5.67
CA GLY A 62 7.94 -0.43 -6.12
C GLY A 62 8.44 0.83 -5.41
N PRO A 63 9.17 0.82 -4.28
CA PRO A 63 9.64 2.06 -3.68
C PRO A 63 10.76 2.76 -4.48
N ILE A 64 11.62 2.01 -5.17
CA ILE A 64 12.85 2.54 -5.79
C ILE A 64 12.53 3.22 -7.13
N ILE A 65 11.97 4.44 -7.11
CA ILE A 65 11.61 5.17 -8.34
C ILE A 65 12.75 6.02 -8.89
N LEU A 66 13.66 6.48 -8.02
CA LEU A 66 14.84 7.28 -8.43
C LEU A 66 16.05 6.41 -8.77
N GLY A 67 15.92 5.08 -8.62
CA GLY A 67 17.01 4.13 -8.70
C GLY A 67 17.65 3.85 -7.34
N HIS A 68 18.41 2.75 -7.29
CA HIS A 68 19.14 2.35 -6.09
C HIS A 68 20.27 3.33 -5.78
N ALA A 69 20.49 3.59 -4.49
CA ALA A 69 21.58 4.43 -3.98
C ALA A 69 21.69 5.78 -4.73
N ASP A 70 20.57 6.48 -4.93
CA ASP A 70 20.54 7.83 -5.47
C ASP A 70 21.37 8.75 -4.56
N ASP A 71 22.36 9.45 -5.15
CA ASP A 71 23.34 10.24 -4.39
C ASP A 71 22.70 11.44 -3.67
N ARG A 72 21.61 12.00 -4.23
CA ARG A 72 20.88 13.12 -3.61
C ARG A 72 20.20 12.65 -2.32
N VAL A 73 19.51 11.49 -2.38
CA VAL A 73 18.84 10.90 -1.22
C VAL A 73 19.90 10.47 -0.18
N SER A 74 20.94 9.77 -0.60
CA SER A 74 21.98 9.24 0.30
C SER A 74 22.68 10.36 1.08
N LYS A 75 23.02 11.47 0.41
CA LYS A 75 23.67 12.62 1.05
C LYS A 75 22.77 13.29 2.10
N GLU A 76 21.52 13.57 1.74
CA GLU A 76 20.59 14.22 2.67
C GLU A 76 20.31 13.32 3.88
N VAL A 77 20.06 12.04 3.69
CA VAL A 77 19.87 11.10 4.80
C VAL A 77 21.09 11.08 5.72
N SER A 78 22.30 10.96 5.18
CA SER A 78 23.53 10.93 5.98
C SER A 78 23.69 12.20 6.82
N LYS A 79 23.38 13.36 6.26
CA LYS A 79 23.44 14.66 6.96
C LYS A 79 22.51 14.72 8.16
N TYR A 80 21.28 14.22 8.02
CA TYR A 80 20.29 14.27 9.11
C TYR A 80 20.52 13.19 10.17
N LEU A 81 21.16 12.07 9.84
CA LEU A 81 21.52 11.03 10.80
C LEU A 81 22.44 11.55 11.93
N GLU A 82 23.28 12.53 11.66
CA GLU A 82 24.18 13.14 12.66
C GLU A 82 23.43 13.89 13.76
N ASN A 83 22.20 14.32 13.49
CA ASN A 83 21.37 15.05 14.46
C ASN A 83 20.45 14.14 15.30
N GLY A 84 20.50 12.84 15.08
CA GLY A 84 19.60 11.86 15.71
C GLY A 84 18.42 11.48 14.81
N THR A 85 17.77 10.37 15.13
CA THR A 85 16.80 9.71 14.22
C THR A 85 15.39 9.59 14.79
N SER A 86 15.21 9.75 16.11
CA SER A 86 13.90 9.57 16.74
C SER A 86 13.74 10.49 17.95
N PHE A 87 12.71 11.31 17.93
CA PHE A 87 12.41 12.25 18.98
C PHE A 87 10.96 12.12 19.43
N ALA A 88 10.71 12.21 20.72
CA ALA A 88 9.35 12.24 21.27
C ALA A 88 8.73 13.66 21.16
N ALA A 89 9.03 14.37 20.08
CA ALA A 89 8.61 15.74 19.81
C ALA A 89 8.58 15.99 18.30
N THR A 90 7.84 17.01 17.88
CA THR A 90 7.80 17.45 16.49
C THR A 90 9.14 18.03 16.07
N THR A 91 9.58 17.71 14.86
CA THR A 91 10.79 18.28 14.25
C THR A 91 10.42 19.21 13.09
N GLU A 92 11.26 20.20 12.82
CA GLU A 92 11.06 21.09 11.67
C GLU A 92 11.03 20.32 10.34
N LEU A 93 11.83 19.26 10.23
CA LEU A 93 11.86 18.41 9.03
C LEU A 93 10.52 17.74 8.75
N GLU A 94 9.81 17.25 9.78
CA GLU A 94 8.46 16.69 9.64
C GLU A 94 7.49 17.74 9.08
N VAL A 95 7.55 18.97 9.62
CA VAL A 95 6.69 20.09 9.17
C VAL A 95 6.97 20.41 7.70
N ILE A 96 8.23 20.60 7.32
CA ILE A 96 8.63 20.89 5.93
C ILE A 96 8.14 19.82 4.97
N VAL A 97 8.27 18.54 5.32
CA VAL A 97 7.82 17.42 4.46
C VAL A 97 6.29 17.38 4.40
N ALA A 98 5.60 17.61 5.51
CA ALA A 98 4.14 17.65 5.53
C ALA A 98 3.60 18.79 4.66
N GLU A 99 4.15 20.00 4.77
CA GLU A 99 3.79 21.16 3.94
C GLU A 99 3.98 20.88 2.44
N LYS A 100 5.09 20.23 2.07
CA LYS A 100 5.33 19.83 0.67
C LYS A 100 4.29 18.83 0.17
N ILE A 101 3.92 17.84 0.97
CA ILE A 101 2.90 16.87 0.59
C ILE A 101 1.55 17.56 0.43
N VAL A 102 1.16 18.42 1.37
CA VAL A 102 -0.09 19.19 1.30
C VAL A 102 -0.13 20.07 0.05
N ALA A 103 0.97 20.73 -0.28
CA ALA A 103 1.05 21.58 -1.47
C ALA A 103 1.01 20.82 -2.79
N MET A 104 1.53 19.57 -2.81
CA MET A 104 1.61 18.76 -4.04
C MET A 104 0.35 17.94 -4.32
N VAL A 105 -0.38 17.54 -3.27
CA VAL A 105 -1.46 16.56 -3.36
C VAL A 105 -2.82 17.25 -3.29
N PRO A 106 -3.60 17.29 -4.38
CA PRO A 106 -4.90 17.98 -4.41
C PRO A 106 -5.86 17.48 -3.32
N GLY A 107 -6.43 18.39 -2.52
CA GLY A 107 -7.37 18.06 -1.44
C GLY A 107 -6.74 17.41 -0.20
N MET A 108 -5.41 17.41 -0.09
CA MET A 108 -4.71 17.06 1.15
C MET A 108 -4.65 18.29 2.05
N GLU A 109 -5.24 18.21 3.24
CA GLU A 109 -5.24 19.32 4.21
C GLU A 109 -4.42 19.01 5.46
N LYS A 110 -4.49 17.74 5.92
CA LYS A 110 -3.72 17.25 7.07
C LYS A 110 -3.23 15.83 6.82
N LEU A 111 -2.08 15.52 7.42
CA LEU A 111 -1.52 14.15 7.35
C LEU A 111 -0.85 13.77 8.67
N ARG A 112 -0.55 12.48 8.79
CA ARG A 112 0.26 11.90 9.85
C ARG A 112 1.24 10.90 9.23
N PHE A 113 2.50 10.94 9.65
CA PHE A 113 3.52 9.99 9.21
C PHE A 113 3.39 8.65 9.92
N THR A 114 3.80 7.60 9.25
CA THR A 114 3.94 6.22 9.74
C THR A 114 5.18 5.59 9.09
N ASN A 115 5.53 4.36 9.45
CA ASN A 115 6.71 3.69 8.90
C ASN A 115 6.39 2.81 7.70
N THR A 116 5.17 2.31 7.59
CA THR A 116 4.78 1.34 6.56
C THR A 116 3.42 1.66 5.94
N GLY A 117 3.20 1.22 4.70
CA GLY A 117 1.89 1.30 4.08
C GLY A 117 0.80 0.51 4.83
N THR A 118 1.18 -0.58 5.53
CA THR A 118 0.28 -1.34 6.40
C THR A 118 -0.24 -0.49 7.56
N GLU A 119 0.65 0.25 8.23
CA GLU A 119 0.27 1.19 9.29
C GLU A 119 -0.61 2.30 8.74
N ALA A 120 -0.25 2.87 7.59
CA ALA A 120 -1.01 3.93 6.96
C ALA A 120 -2.46 3.50 6.65
N THR A 121 -2.65 2.32 6.05
CA THR A 121 -4.01 1.79 5.74
C THR A 121 -4.78 1.40 7.01
N MET A 122 -4.10 0.86 8.02
CA MET A 122 -4.71 0.55 9.31
C MET A 122 -5.22 1.82 10.01
N HIS A 123 -4.41 2.87 10.02
CA HIS A 123 -4.81 4.16 10.60
C HIS A 123 -5.90 4.84 9.79
N ALA A 124 -5.85 4.81 8.46
CA ALA A 124 -6.89 5.37 7.60
C ALA A 124 -8.27 4.74 7.87
N LEU A 125 -8.34 3.40 7.97
CA LEU A 125 -9.57 2.69 8.33
C LEU A 125 -10.04 3.03 9.74
N ARG A 126 -9.13 3.13 10.72
CA ARG A 126 -9.47 3.53 12.09
C ARG A 126 -10.03 4.94 12.13
N THR A 127 -9.42 5.87 11.40
CA THR A 127 -9.90 7.26 11.28
C THR A 127 -11.30 7.31 10.69
N ALA A 128 -11.53 6.59 9.59
CA ALA A 128 -12.85 6.52 8.96
C ALA A 128 -13.93 5.95 9.90
N ARG A 129 -13.61 4.92 10.67
CA ARG A 129 -14.51 4.38 11.70
C ARG A 129 -14.80 5.39 12.80
N GLY A 130 -13.78 6.10 13.30
CA GLY A 130 -13.95 7.15 14.30
C GLY A 130 -14.80 8.32 13.80
N TYR A 131 -14.63 8.71 12.54
CA TYR A 131 -15.39 9.79 11.93
C TYR A 131 -16.87 9.43 11.69
N THR A 132 -17.13 8.23 11.17
CA THR A 132 -18.49 7.80 10.80
C THR A 132 -19.26 7.13 11.92
N ASN A 133 -18.59 6.70 12.99
CA ASN A 133 -19.12 5.83 14.04
C ASN A 133 -19.73 4.53 13.50
N LYS A 134 -19.14 3.99 12.42
CA LYS A 134 -19.49 2.72 11.76
C LYS A 134 -18.29 1.79 11.77
N GLU A 135 -18.47 0.48 11.52
CA GLU A 135 -17.40 -0.50 11.73
C GLU A 135 -16.91 -1.18 10.45
N LYS A 136 -17.80 -1.45 9.49
CA LYS A 136 -17.50 -2.23 8.31
C LYS A 136 -16.89 -1.37 7.20
N PHE A 137 -16.28 -2.04 6.23
CA PHE A 137 -15.75 -1.33 5.05
C PHE A 137 -15.82 -2.19 3.80
N ILE A 138 -15.78 -1.53 2.65
CA ILE A 138 -15.66 -2.15 1.34
C ILE A 138 -14.19 -2.13 0.90
N LYS A 139 -13.70 -3.24 0.34
CA LYS A 139 -12.49 -3.30 -0.50
C LYS A 139 -12.77 -4.09 -1.77
N PHE A 140 -11.84 -4.09 -2.70
CA PHE A 140 -12.00 -4.80 -3.96
C PHE A 140 -11.13 -6.06 -4.03
N GLU A 141 -11.62 -7.08 -4.75
CA GLU A 141 -10.91 -8.31 -5.05
C GLU A 141 -9.60 -8.02 -5.78
N GLY A 142 -8.57 -8.81 -5.48
CA GLY A 142 -7.23 -8.65 -6.06
C GLY A 142 -6.39 -7.54 -5.43
N GLN A 143 -6.99 -6.57 -4.74
CA GLN A 143 -6.28 -5.43 -4.14
C GLN A 143 -5.51 -5.82 -2.87
N TYR A 144 -4.37 -5.15 -2.66
CA TYR A 144 -3.49 -5.39 -1.52
C TYR A 144 -3.24 -4.10 -0.74
N HIS A 145 -3.62 -4.10 0.53
CA HIS A 145 -3.58 -2.93 1.42
C HIS A 145 -2.69 -3.13 2.66
N GLY A 146 -1.70 -4.01 2.58
CA GLY A 146 -0.84 -4.36 3.71
C GLY A 146 -1.23 -5.68 4.36
N VAL A 147 -0.75 -5.92 5.59
CA VAL A 147 -0.82 -7.23 6.27
C VAL A 147 -1.59 -7.20 7.59
N HIS A 148 -2.29 -6.11 7.93
CA HIS A 148 -3.18 -6.14 9.09
C HIS A 148 -4.45 -6.96 8.79
N ASP A 149 -5.02 -7.59 9.79
CA ASP A 149 -6.04 -8.62 9.66
C ASP A 149 -7.26 -8.21 8.83
N TYR A 150 -7.71 -6.97 8.95
CA TYR A 150 -8.90 -6.49 8.24
C TYR A 150 -8.76 -6.50 6.70
N VAL A 151 -7.56 -6.34 6.16
CA VAL A 151 -7.35 -6.21 4.69
C VAL A 151 -6.87 -7.50 4.03
N MET A 152 -6.58 -8.54 4.82
CA MET A 152 -6.08 -9.82 4.33
C MET A 152 -7.21 -10.74 3.81
N PHE A 153 -8.06 -10.18 2.97
CA PHE A 153 -9.16 -10.88 2.31
C PHE A 153 -9.15 -10.62 0.81
N SER A 154 -9.45 -11.66 0.03
CA SER A 154 -9.63 -11.62 -1.44
C SER A 154 -8.52 -10.84 -2.16
N THR A 155 -7.25 -11.11 -1.79
CA THR A 155 -6.08 -10.53 -2.49
C THR A 155 -5.78 -11.32 -3.77
N ALA A 156 -4.81 -10.87 -4.57
CA ALA A 156 -4.39 -11.54 -5.80
C ALA A 156 -4.00 -13.01 -5.65
N SER A 157 -3.62 -13.45 -4.44
CA SER A 157 -3.28 -14.84 -4.13
C SER A 157 -4.49 -15.71 -3.73
N SER A 158 -5.68 -15.14 -3.60
CA SER A 158 -6.88 -15.89 -3.24
C SER A 158 -7.39 -16.73 -4.43
N PRO A 159 -7.87 -17.96 -4.19
CA PRO A 159 -8.46 -18.77 -5.25
C PRO A 159 -9.75 -18.12 -5.79
N ILE A 160 -9.83 -17.84 -7.07
CA ILE A 160 -11.00 -17.23 -7.71
C ILE A 160 -12.27 -18.06 -7.45
N SER A 161 -12.15 -19.39 -7.47
CA SER A 161 -13.27 -20.32 -7.20
C SER A 161 -13.88 -20.19 -5.80
N ALA A 162 -13.17 -19.60 -4.85
CA ALA A 162 -13.64 -19.38 -3.49
C ALA A 162 -14.27 -18.00 -3.26
N MET A 163 -14.14 -17.05 -4.21
CA MET A 163 -14.62 -15.69 -4.07
C MET A 163 -16.13 -15.53 -4.29
N GLY A 164 -16.84 -16.60 -4.63
CA GLY A 164 -18.27 -16.56 -4.92
C GLY A 164 -18.59 -16.08 -6.34
N SER A 165 -19.78 -15.54 -6.54
CA SER A 165 -20.19 -14.93 -7.80
C SER A 165 -20.14 -13.40 -7.73
N LYS A 166 -20.16 -12.72 -8.89
CA LYS A 166 -20.23 -11.24 -8.94
C LYS A 166 -21.43 -10.67 -8.20
N THR A 167 -22.54 -11.39 -8.15
CA THR A 167 -23.77 -10.97 -7.46
C THR A 167 -23.83 -11.39 -5.98
N SER A 168 -22.94 -12.28 -5.56
CA SER A 168 -22.80 -12.76 -4.17
C SER A 168 -21.32 -13.01 -3.87
N PRO A 169 -20.49 -11.96 -3.80
CA PRO A 169 -19.07 -12.10 -3.53
C PRO A 169 -18.82 -12.56 -2.09
N ILE A 170 -17.80 -13.39 -1.92
CA ILE A 170 -17.42 -13.97 -0.64
C ILE A 170 -16.00 -13.50 -0.27
N PRO A 171 -15.80 -12.82 0.87
CA PRO A 171 -14.45 -12.49 1.35
C PRO A 171 -13.65 -13.77 1.65
N VAL A 172 -12.54 -13.97 0.94
CA VAL A 172 -11.65 -15.13 1.10
C VAL A 172 -10.43 -14.74 1.92
N GLN A 173 -10.30 -15.30 3.11
CA GLN A 173 -9.18 -15.06 4.01
C GLN A 173 -7.86 -15.53 3.39
N VAL A 174 -6.81 -14.70 3.48
CA VAL A 174 -5.47 -15.00 2.99
C VAL A 174 -4.52 -15.23 4.16
N GLY A 175 -4.12 -16.46 4.35
CA GLY A 175 -3.26 -16.87 5.46
C GLY A 175 -4.04 -17.39 6.67
N SER A 176 -3.31 -18.07 7.56
CA SER A 176 -3.81 -18.59 8.83
C SER A 176 -3.64 -17.57 9.95
N GLY A 177 -4.42 -17.71 11.03
CA GLY A 177 -4.26 -16.90 12.24
C GLY A 177 -5.12 -15.65 12.33
N ILE A 178 -5.84 -15.27 11.26
CA ILE A 178 -6.83 -14.19 11.31
C ILE A 178 -8.09 -14.70 12.01
N PRO A 179 -8.60 -14.03 13.05
CA PRO A 179 -9.83 -14.44 13.73
C PRO A 179 -11.02 -14.46 12.76
N ASN A 180 -11.82 -15.53 12.80
CA ASN A 180 -12.95 -15.72 11.86
C ASN A 180 -13.94 -14.54 11.85
N LYS A 181 -14.15 -13.89 12.99
CA LYS A 181 -15.05 -12.74 13.12
C LYS A 181 -14.62 -11.52 12.34
N ILE A 182 -13.33 -11.38 12.01
CA ILE A 182 -12.83 -10.25 11.21
C ILE A 182 -13.49 -10.19 9.83
N ARG A 183 -13.85 -11.34 9.27
CA ARG A 183 -14.56 -11.44 7.99
C ARG A 183 -15.90 -10.68 7.98
N GLU A 184 -16.58 -10.55 9.12
CA GLU A 184 -17.86 -9.86 9.23
C GLU A 184 -17.75 -8.34 9.03
N TYR A 185 -16.52 -7.80 9.10
CA TYR A 185 -16.25 -6.37 8.96
C TYR A 185 -15.85 -5.95 7.54
N VAL A 186 -15.77 -6.88 6.59
CA VAL A 186 -15.26 -6.58 5.24
C VAL A 186 -16.21 -7.07 4.15
N TYR A 187 -16.55 -6.18 3.23
CA TYR A 187 -17.18 -6.49 1.95
C TYR A 187 -16.09 -6.47 0.87
N CYS A 188 -15.85 -7.61 0.20
CA CYS A 188 -14.92 -7.70 -0.93
C CYS A 188 -15.74 -7.73 -2.22
N LEU A 189 -15.66 -6.69 -3.03
CA LEU A 189 -16.43 -6.55 -4.26
C LEU A 189 -15.55 -6.70 -5.50
N PRO A 190 -16.08 -7.10 -6.65
CA PRO A 190 -15.34 -7.06 -7.91
C PRO A 190 -14.95 -5.61 -8.26
N PHE A 191 -13.68 -5.42 -8.66
CA PHE A 191 -13.22 -4.10 -9.14
C PHE A 191 -13.84 -3.78 -10.51
N ASN A 192 -14.16 -2.51 -10.75
CA ASN A 192 -14.85 -2.04 -11.95
C ASN A 192 -16.31 -2.53 -12.10
N ASP A 193 -16.93 -3.05 -11.05
CA ASP A 193 -18.33 -3.40 -11.06
C ASP A 193 -19.19 -2.32 -10.37
N PHE A 194 -19.73 -1.40 -11.17
CA PHE A 194 -20.56 -0.29 -10.71
C PHE A 194 -21.80 -0.76 -9.93
N ASN A 195 -22.46 -1.80 -10.44
CA ASN A 195 -23.70 -2.32 -9.87
C ASN A 195 -23.46 -3.00 -8.52
N ALA A 196 -22.36 -3.74 -8.38
CA ALA A 196 -22.01 -4.39 -7.11
C ALA A 196 -21.77 -3.38 -6.00
N VAL A 197 -21.07 -2.26 -6.29
CA VAL A 197 -20.84 -1.19 -5.32
C VAL A 197 -22.13 -0.48 -4.95
N GLU A 198 -22.94 -0.08 -5.94
CA GLU A 198 -24.20 0.61 -5.69
C GLU A 198 -25.14 -0.25 -4.86
N LYS A 199 -25.30 -1.54 -5.19
CA LYS A 199 -26.10 -2.48 -4.44
C LYS A 199 -25.62 -2.62 -2.99
N CYS A 200 -24.32 -2.85 -2.80
CA CYS A 200 -23.73 -3.02 -1.46
C CYS A 200 -23.98 -1.78 -0.58
N LEU A 201 -23.70 -0.58 -1.10
CA LEU A 201 -23.92 0.66 -0.36
C LEU A 201 -25.41 0.94 -0.10
N LYS A 202 -26.27 0.68 -1.09
CA LYS A 202 -27.72 0.82 -0.90
C LYS A 202 -28.24 -0.06 0.24
N ASP A 203 -27.78 -1.31 0.30
CA ASP A 203 -28.29 -2.30 1.25
C ASP A 203 -27.61 -2.18 2.65
N HIS A 204 -26.37 -1.67 2.74
CA HIS A 204 -25.53 -1.76 3.94
C HIS A 204 -24.87 -0.45 4.40
N HIS A 205 -25.14 0.70 3.79
CA HIS A 205 -24.47 1.97 4.12
C HIS A 205 -24.55 2.36 5.61
N GLY A 206 -25.57 1.91 6.33
CA GLY A 206 -25.73 2.17 7.76
C GLY A 206 -24.62 1.59 8.65
N GLU A 207 -23.89 0.58 8.17
CA GLU A 207 -22.81 -0.09 8.91
C GLU A 207 -21.41 0.10 8.26
N ILE A 208 -21.34 0.68 7.02
CA ILE A 208 -20.11 0.86 6.28
C ILE A 208 -19.48 2.21 6.60
N ALA A 209 -18.30 2.17 7.24
CA ALA A 209 -17.49 3.33 7.56
C ALA A 209 -16.71 3.87 6.36
N ALA A 210 -16.16 2.98 5.55
CA ALA A 210 -15.24 3.33 4.48
C ALA A 210 -15.37 2.46 3.23
N LEU A 211 -14.95 3.02 2.09
CA LEU A 211 -14.61 2.31 0.87
C LEU A 211 -13.12 2.51 0.61
N LEU A 212 -12.34 1.43 0.70
CA LEU A 212 -10.89 1.42 0.49
C LEU A 212 -10.57 0.86 -0.89
N VAL A 213 -9.86 1.62 -1.71
CA VAL A 213 -9.54 1.24 -3.09
C VAL A 213 -8.10 1.59 -3.48
N GLU A 214 -7.38 0.65 -4.11
CA GLU A 214 -6.24 1.02 -4.98
C GLU A 214 -6.84 1.65 -6.25
N PRO A 215 -6.61 2.93 -6.57
CA PRO A 215 -7.19 3.55 -7.77
C PRO A 215 -6.78 2.85 -9.07
N CYS A 216 -5.58 2.27 -9.09
CA CYS A 216 -5.10 1.35 -10.11
C CYS A 216 -4.54 0.11 -9.40
N LEU A 217 -4.96 -1.10 -9.80
CA LEU A 217 -4.53 -2.34 -9.15
C LEU A 217 -3.06 -2.63 -9.43
N GLY A 218 -2.19 -2.10 -8.61
CA GLY A 218 -0.76 -2.19 -8.83
C GLY A 218 -0.14 -3.57 -8.53
N ASN A 219 -0.81 -4.46 -7.79
CA ASN A 219 -0.32 -5.82 -7.51
C ASN A 219 -0.59 -6.81 -8.65
N ILE A 220 -1.54 -6.49 -9.51
CA ILE A 220 -1.95 -7.30 -10.66
C ILE A 220 -1.73 -6.46 -11.92
N VAL A 221 -0.51 -6.43 -12.44
CA VAL A 221 -0.10 -5.82 -13.72
C VAL A 221 -0.64 -4.42 -14.05
N GLY A 222 -1.11 -3.64 -13.07
CA GLY A 222 -1.62 -2.29 -13.30
C GLY A 222 -2.98 -2.25 -14.04
N ILE A 223 -4.00 -2.89 -13.45
CA ILE A 223 -5.36 -2.79 -13.99
C ILE A 223 -5.93 -1.42 -13.63
N GLU A 224 -6.25 -0.64 -14.64
CA GLU A 224 -6.82 0.70 -14.48
C GLU A 224 -8.32 0.67 -14.13
N PRO A 225 -8.84 1.72 -13.48
CA PRO A 225 -10.27 1.89 -13.32
C PRO A 225 -10.93 2.11 -14.70
N GLN A 226 -12.10 1.54 -14.89
CA GLN A 226 -12.93 1.90 -16.07
C GLN A 226 -13.32 3.37 -16.00
N ASP A 227 -13.58 3.97 -17.16
CA ASP A 227 -13.99 5.36 -17.27
C ASP A 227 -15.18 5.66 -16.36
N GLY A 228 -15.02 6.69 -15.52
CA GLY A 228 -16.03 7.11 -14.57
C GLY A 228 -16.14 6.28 -13.28
N PHE A 229 -15.44 5.13 -13.15
CA PHE A 229 -15.58 4.27 -11.96
C PHE A 229 -15.21 4.97 -10.65
N LEU A 230 -14.05 5.63 -10.60
CA LEU A 230 -13.63 6.33 -9.37
C LEU A 230 -14.56 7.52 -9.04
N GLY A 231 -15.06 8.24 -10.06
CA GLY A 231 -16.07 9.30 -9.90
C GLY A 231 -17.39 8.75 -9.35
N HIS A 232 -17.80 7.57 -9.81
CA HIS A 232 -18.97 6.88 -9.29
C HIS A 232 -18.80 6.49 -7.83
N LEU A 233 -17.62 5.96 -7.43
CA LEU A 233 -17.31 5.68 -6.03
C LEU A 233 -17.44 6.94 -5.17
N ARG A 234 -16.90 8.08 -5.64
CA ARG A 234 -17.00 9.36 -4.93
C ARG A 234 -18.46 9.77 -4.73
N THR A 235 -19.24 9.74 -5.80
CA THR A 235 -20.68 10.10 -5.75
C THR A 235 -21.46 9.22 -4.77
N LEU A 236 -21.21 7.92 -4.78
CA LEU A 236 -21.88 7.00 -3.84
C LEU A 236 -21.42 7.22 -2.40
N CYS A 237 -20.13 7.44 -2.17
CA CYS A 237 -19.61 7.70 -0.82
C CYS A 237 -20.20 8.99 -0.24
N ASP A 238 -20.33 10.05 -1.04
CA ASP A 238 -20.99 11.29 -0.62
C ASP A 238 -22.47 11.06 -0.29
N LYS A 239 -23.19 10.36 -1.18
CA LYS A 239 -24.62 10.06 -0.99
C LYS A 239 -24.92 9.28 0.28
N TYR A 240 -24.05 8.34 0.64
CA TYR A 240 -24.30 7.40 1.76
C TYR A 240 -23.49 7.70 3.02
N ASN A 241 -22.77 8.82 3.06
CA ASN A 241 -21.90 9.21 4.17
C ASN A 241 -20.91 8.10 4.55
N VAL A 242 -20.11 7.69 3.55
CA VAL A 242 -19.05 6.70 3.64
C VAL A 242 -17.73 7.37 3.27
N VAL A 243 -16.67 7.14 4.05
CA VAL A 243 -15.34 7.72 3.78
C VAL A 243 -14.70 7.02 2.59
N LEU A 244 -14.38 7.74 1.54
CA LEU A 244 -13.61 7.23 0.41
C LEU A 244 -12.12 7.29 0.73
N ILE A 245 -11.45 6.14 0.74
CA ILE A 245 -10.01 6.02 1.00
C ILE A 245 -9.32 5.54 -0.29
N PHE A 246 -8.42 6.35 -0.83
CA PHE A 246 -7.50 5.91 -1.88
C PHE A 246 -6.23 5.33 -1.26
N ASP A 247 -5.97 4.07 -1.52
CA ASP A 247 -4.67 3.48 -1.23
C ASP A 247 -3.69 3.86 -2.35
N GLU A 248 -2.98 4.94 -2.12
CA GLU A 248 -1.96 5.47 -3.02
C GLU A 248 -0.54 4.98 -2.67
N VAL A 249 -0.41 3.93 -1.91
CA VAL A 249 0.89 3.33 -1.56
C VAL A 249 1.70 2.97 -2.80
N LYS A 250 1.05 2.67 -3.94
CA LYS A 250 1.72 2.43 -5.22
C LYS A 250 1.62 3.58 -6.20
N THR A 251 0.49 4.25 -6.26
CA THR A 251 0.20 5.30 -7.26
C THR A 251 0.71 6.67 -6.85
N GLY A 252 0.76 6.96 -5.54
CA GLY A 252 1.21 8.24 -5.01
C GLY A 252 2.65 8.58 -5.39
N PHE A 253 2.88 9.79 -5.87
CA PHE A 253 4.17 10.28 -6.38
C PHE A 253 4.78 9.45 -7.52
N ARG A 254 3.97 8.58 -8.13
CA ARG A 254 4.36 7.72 -9.25
C ARG A 254 3.64 8.06 -10.53
N LEU A 255 2.31 8.20 -10.50
CA LEU A 255 1.53 8.56 -11.69
C LEU A 255 1.71 10.05 -12.01
N SER A 256 1.70 10.87 -10.99
CA SER A 256 1.94 12.32 -11.02
C SER A 256 2.43 12.78 -9.65
N ASN A 257 2.72 14.07 -9.49
CA ASN A 257 3.06 14.67 -8.19
C ASN A 257 1.93 14.52 -7.16
N GLY A 258 0.68 14.68 -7.59
CA GLY A 258 -0.51 14.50 -6.77
C GLY A 258 -1.05 13.07 -6.74
N GLY A 259 -0.38 12.13 -7.43
CA GLY A 259 -0.80 10.72 -7.48
C GLY A 259 -2.05 10.47 -8.32
N ALA A 260 -2.78 9.41 -7.96
CA ALA A 260 -3.98 9.00 -8.69
C ALA A 260 -5.11 10.02 -8.60
N ARG A 261 -5.22 10.74 -7.47
CA ARG A 261 -6.26 11.79 -7.33
C ARG A 261 -6.08 12.93 -8.33
N GLU A 262 -4.86 13.29 -8.67
CA GLU A 262 -4.56 14.26 -9.73
C GLU A 262 -4.79 13.63 -11.11
N THR A 263 -4.30 12.43 -11.34
CA THR A 263 -4.36 11.74 -12.63
C THR A 263 -5.80 11.47 -13.07
N TYR A 264 -6.67 11.03 -12.16
CA TYR A 264 -8.07 10.69 -12.45
C TYR A 264 -9.07 11.80 -12.09
N GLY A 265 -8.62 12.93 -11.52
CA GLY A 265 -9.48 14.04 -11.17
C GLY A 265 -10.51 13.76 -10.06
N VAL A 266 -10.26 12.77 -9.19
CA VAL A 266 -11.18 12.37 -8.12
C VAL A 266 -10.51 12.54 -6.76
N ILE A 267 -11.10 13.35 -5.88
CA ILE A 267 -10.56 13.64 -4.54
C ILE A 267 -11.22 12.72 -3.50
N PRO A 268 -10.46 11.80 -2.89
CA PRO A 268 -10.95 10.99 -1.77
C PRO A 268 -10.96 11.80 -0.46
N ASP A 269 -11.57 11.24 0.58
CA ASP A 269 -11.55 11.85 1.92
C ASP A 269 -10.20 11.63 2.63
N ILE A 270 -9.62 10.42 2.44
CA ILE A 270 -8.30 10.04 2.96
C ILE A 270 -7.50 9.38 1.84
N SER A 271 -6.18 9.53 1.86
CA SER A 271 -5.26 8.70 1.08
C SER A 271 -4.10 8.20 1.93
N THR A 272 -3.52 7.06 1.50
CA THR A 272 -2.36 6.45 2.14
C THR A 272 -1.16 6.45 1.19
N TYR A 273 0.03 6.71 1.70
CA TYR A 273 1.27 6.84 0.94
C TYR A 273 2.38 6.02 1.59
N ALA A 274 3.26 5.45 0.78
CA ALA A 274 4.50 4.80 1.18
C ALA A 274 5.42 4.69 -0.03
N LYS A 275 6.21 3.63 -0.13
CA LYS A 275 7.03 3.26 -1.31
C LYS A 275 7.76 4.44 -1.94
N SER A 276 7.18 5.06 -3.00
CA SER A 276 7.79 6.18 -3.73
C SER A 276 8.14 7.36 -2.83
N LEU A 277 7.35 7.60 -1.78
CA LEU A 277 7.58 8.66 -0.79
C LEU A 277 8.99 8.58 -0.17
N GLY A 278 9.49 7.38 0.08
CA GLY A 278 10.77 7.15 0.76
C GLY A 278 11.91 6.67 -0.13
N ASN A 279 11.66 6.37 -1.42
CA ASN A 279 12.65 5.74 -2.32
C ASN A 279 13.40 4.56 -1.67
N GLY A 280 12.70 3.74 -0.86
CA GLY A 280 13.25 2.57 -0.18
C GLY A 280 13.56 2.78 1.31
N ILE A 281 13.54 4.00 1.81
CA ILE A 281 13.64 4.30 3.25
C ILE A 281 12.27 4.10 3.89
N PRO A 282 12.19 3.50 5.10
CA PRO A 282 10.93 3.27 5.79
C PRO A 282 10.24 4.59 6.18
N VAL A 283 9.34 5.05 5.35
CA VAL A 283 8.45 6.17 5.62
C VAL A 283 7.14 5.96 4.87
N ALA A 284 6.05 6.30 5.53
CA ALA A 284 4.71 6.28 4.99
C ALA A 284 3.89 7.43 5.60
N ALA A 285 2.72 7.69 5.07
CA ALA A 285 1.79 8.68 5.59
C ALA A 285 0.35 8.31 5.23
N PHE A 286 -0.59 8.84 6.00
CA PHE A 286 -1.99 8.91 5.63
C PHE A 286 -2.50 10.31 5.94
N GLY A 287 -3.46 10.79 5.15
CA GLY A 287 -3.98 12.13 5.31
C GLY A 287 -5.12 12.42 4.35
N GLY A 288 -5.76 13.56 4.53
CA GLY A 288 -6.90 13.97 3.72
C GLY A 288 -7.57 15.23 4.28
N LYS A 289 -8.90 15.27 4.17
CA LYS A 289 -9.72 16.39 4.66
C LYS A 289 -9.56 16.60 6.16
N SER A 290 -9.41 17.83 6.59
CA SER A 290 -9.22 18.21 8.01
C SER A 290 -10.36 17.71 8.90
N GLU A 291 -11.60 17.79 8.43
CA GLU A 291 -12.77 17.33 9.18
C GLU A 291 -12.71 15.84 9.52
N VAL A 292 -12.20 15.02 8.60
CA VAL A 292 -12.03 13.58 8.81
C VAL A 292 -10.79 13.29 9.67
N MET A 293 -9.68 14.01 9.42
CA MET A 293 -8.42 13.78 10.14
C MET A 293 -8.45 14.25 11.60
N ASN A 294 -9.30 15.21 11.96
CA ASN A 294 -9.35 15.77 13.31
C ASN A 294 -9.97 14.84 14.36
N VAL A 295 -10.42 13.64 14.00
CA VAL A 295 -10.94 12.65 14.96
C VAL A 295 -9.86 11.85 15.69
N ILE A 296 -8.55 12.07 15.34
CA ILE A 296 -7.41 11.37 15.92
C ILE A 296 -6.48 12.31 16.68
#